data_8f4200fc1a93cd7fb17363eaea9704f8
#
_entry.id   8f4200fc1a93cd7fb17363eaea9704f8
#
_cell.length_a   1.000
_cell.length_b   1.000
_cell.length_c   1.000
_cell.angle_alpha   90.00
_cell.angle_beta   90.00
_cell.angle_gamma   90.00
#
_symmetry.space_group_name_H-M   'P 1'
#
loop_
_entity.id
_entity.type
_entity.pdbx_description
1 polymer ?
#
loop_
_entity_poly.entity_id
_entity_poly.type
_entity_poly.pdbx_seq_one_letter_code
_entity_poly.pdbx_strand_id
1 'polypeptide(L)'
;CNAVTGEMTDYAVEDVPQWVDRVYSADMLISLYDYHGTLKHGYFNSVLSQKDCLVTTDGYNYIALDDDVWVYTGITSVGQDKSNVGFVLMNQRTMETRYYVISGAEENSAMSSAEGKVQHLGYKATFPLLINVGGQPTYFMALKDSSGLVKSYAMLNIEKYQTVAIGDSVNECEKNYRQLMVDSGIVDEAESEMKKESRQITGRIDKMVQTVLDGNSHFYILLEGQSRIFDVPLSDNADIVR
;
A
#
# COMPACT_ATOMS: atom_id res chain seq x y z
N CYS A 1 19.15 3.17 -22.19
CA CYS A 1 19.38 4.23 -23.19
C CYS A 1 19.57 5.57 -22.49
N ASN A 2 20.62 6.29 -22.83
CA ASN A 2 20.84 7.66 -22.35
C ASN A 2 19.90 8.62 -23.11
N ALA A 3 19.00 9.26 -22.39
CA ALA A 3 17.97 10.12 -22.99
C ALA A 3 18.55 11.40 -23.66
N VAL A 4 19.79 11.80 -23.36
CA VAL A 4 20.46 12.97 -23.94
C VAL A 4 21.27 12.60 -25.16
N THR A 5 22.04 11.50 -25.11
CA THR A 5 22.97 11.12 -26.18
C THR A 5 22.41 10.06 -27.11
N GLY A 6 21.35 9.34 -26.72
CA GLY A 6 20.81 8.19 -27.43
C GLY A 6 21.68 6.93 -27.33
N GLU A 7 22.78 6.97 -26.57
CA GLU A 7 23.67 5.82 -26.40
C GLU A 7 22.94 4.69 -25.65
N MET A 8 23.08 3.47 -26.15
CA MET A 8 22.50 2.27 -25.55
C MET A 8 23.61 1.41 -24.93
N THR A 9 23.34 0.91 -23.75
CA THR A 9 24.22 -0.05 -23.06
C THR A 9 23.38 -1.22 -22.59
N ASP A 10 23.79 -2.43 -22.93
CA ASP A 10 23.19 -3.67 -22.45
C ASP A 10 23.89 -4.11 -21.17
N TYR A 11 23.08 -4.58 -20.21
CA TYR A 11 23.55 -5.12 -18.94
C TYR A 11 23.05 -6.54 -18.75
N ALA A 12 23.87 -7.43 -18.21
CA ALA A 12 23.35 -8.63 -17.56
C ALA A 12 22.53 -8.21 -16.33
N VAL A 13 21.54 -9.01 -15.94
CA VAL A 13 20.61 -8.63 -14.86
C VAL A 13 21.32 -8.33 -13.56
N GLU A 14 22.36 -9.13 -13.24
CA GLU A 14 23.21 -8.96 -12.05
C GLU A 14 24.06 -7.67 -12.08
N ASP A 15 24.30 -7.10 -13.25
CA ASP A 15 25.13 -5.92 -13.46
C ASP A 15 24.31 -4.63 -13.64
N VAL A 16 22.97 -4.73 -13.57
CA VAL A 16 22.10 -3.56 -13.70
C VAL A 16 22.37 -2.57 -12.57
N PRO A 17 22.65 -1.28 -12.88
CA PRO A 17 22.93 -0.28 -11.86
C PRO A 17 21.81 -0.14 -10.81
N GLN A 18 22.16 0.09 -9.55
CA GLN A 18 21.23 0.18 -8.42
C GLN A 18 20.13 1.23 -8.59
N TRP A 19 20.37 2.29 -9.34
CA TRP A 19 19.37 3.33 -9.62
C TRP A 19 18.27 2.91 -10.62
N VAL A 20 18.38 1.70 -11.20
CA VAL A 20 17.34 1.14 -12.08
C VAL A 20 16.41 0.27 -11.25
N ASP A 21 15.27 0.80 -10.85
CA ASP A 21 14.33 0.09 -9.95
C ASP A 21 13.50 -0.99 -10.66
N ARG A 22 13.33 -0.88 -11.96
CA ARG A 22 12.47 -1.78 -12.75
C ARG A 22 13.28 -2.55 -13.80
N VAL A 23 13.82 -3.67 -13.39
CA VAL A 23 14.50 -4.63 -14.28
C VAL A 23 13.48 -5.56 -14.92
N TYR A 24 12.49 -6.02 -14.11
CA TYR A 24 11.39 -6.87 -14.56
C TYR A 24 10.07 -6.09 -14.54
N SER A 25 9.22 -6.29 -15.56
CA SER A 25 7.90 -5.67 -15.58
C SER A 25 6.95 -6.36 -14.60
N ALA A 26 5.97 -5.60 -14.08
CA ALA A 26 4.92 -6.15 -13.21
C ALA A 26 4.17 -7.30 -13.89
N ASP A 27 3.76 -7.11 -15.14
CA ASP A 27 3.00 -8.12 -15.89
C ASP A 27 3.78 -9.43 -16.04
N MET A 28 5.10 -9.35 -16.24
CA MET A 28 5.95 -10.53 -16.33
C MET A 28 6.00 -11.27 -14.98
N LEU A 29 6.22 -10.56 -13.87
CA LEU A 29 6.28 -11.15 -12.53
C LEU A 29 4.95 -11.81 -12.15
N ILE A 30 3.83 -11.13 -12.41
CA ILE A 30 2.48 -11.64 -12.19
C ILE A 30 2.25 -12.91 -13.01
N SER A 31 2.56 -12.88 -14.32
CA SER A 31 2.39 -14.05 -15.20
C SER A 31 3.21 -15.25 -14.72
N LEU A 32 4.45 -15.04 -14.29
CA LEU A 32 5.31 -16.10 -13.76
C LEU A 32 4.75 -16.68 -12.45
N TYR A 33 4.23 -15.81 -11.59
CA TYR A 33 3.58 -16.24 -10.34
C TYR A 33 2.34 -17.08 -10.62
N ASP A 34 1.49 -16.65 -11.56
CA ASP A 34 0.27 -17.36 -11.96
C ASP A 34 0.58 -18.70 -12.60
N TYR A 35 1.63 -18.81 -13.44
CA TYR A 35 2.08 -20.11 -13.95
C TYR A 35 2.51 -21.04 -12.83
N HIS A 36 3.26 -20.54 -11.85
CA HIS A 36 3.64 -21.33 -10.68
C HIS A 36 2.41 -21.79 -9.89
N GLY A 37 1.44 -20.92 -9.67
CA GLY A 37 0.23 -21.21 -8.90
C GLY A 37 -0.75 -22.14 -9.61
N THR A 38 -0.94 -21.97 -10.92
CA THR A 38 -1.89 -22.77 -11.71
C THR A 38 -1.37 -24.17 -12.09
N LEU A 39 -0.06 -24.32 -12.27
CA LEU A 39 0.55 -25.60 -12.66
C LEU A 39 0.88 -26.51 -11.45
N LYS A 40 0.42 -26.15 -10.27
CA LYS A 40 0.62 -26.93 -9.05
C LYS A 40 0.00 -28.32 -9.18
N HIS A 41 0.73 -29.36 -8.72
CA HIS A 41 0.35 -30.78 -8.87
C HIS A 41 0.24 -31.28 -10.31
N GLY A 42 0.81 -30.58 -11.29
CA GLY A 42 0.95 -31.02 -12.68
C GLY A 42 -0.26 -30.75 -13.56
N TYR A 43 -0.11 -31.11 -14.85
CA TYR A 43 -1.06 -30.78 -15.90
C TYR A 43 -2.50 -31.24 -15.64
N PHE A 44 -2.71 -32.47 -15.19
CA PHE A 44 -4.06 -32.98 -14.95
C PHE A 44 -4.77 -32.22 -13.82
N ASN A 45 -4.06 -31.78 -12.79
CA ASN A 45 -4.64 -30.98 -11.74
C ASN A 45 -5.03 -29.60 -12.26
N SER A 46 -4.17 -28.96 -13.06
CA SER A 46 -4.44 -27.62 -13.59
C SER A 46 -5.68 -27.55 -14.48
N VAL A 47 -6.02 -28.65 -15.16
CA VAL A 47 -7.15 -28.71 -16.10
C VAL A 47 -8.44 -29.26 -15.47
N LEU A 48 -8.34 -30.25 -14.59
CA LEU A 48 -9.51 -31.00 -14.10
C LEU A 48 -9.96 -30.64 -12.68
N SER A 49 -9.05 -30.67 -11.71
CA SER A 49 -9.44 -30.50 -10.30
C SER A 49 -9.09 -29.13 -9.71
N GLN A 50 -8.06 -28.48 -10.25
CA GLN A 50 -7.57 -27.17 -9.81
C GLN A 50 -7.33 -27.07 -8.29
N LYS A 51 -7.04 -28.22 -7.66
CA LYS A 51 -6.82 -28.31 -6.22
C LYS A 51 -5.55 -27.54 -5.84
N ASP A 52 -5.66 -26.68 -4.84
CA ASP A 52 -4.57 -25.81 -4.34
C ASP A 52 -3.98 -24.88 -5.42
N CYS A 53 -4.68 -24.68 -6.54
CA CYS A 53 -4.29 -23.72 -7.56
C CYS A 53 -4.65 -22.30 -7.11
N LEU A 54 -3.67 -21.42 -7.12
CA LEU A 54 -3.79 -20.03 -6.74
C LEU A 54 -3.38 -19.14 -7.91
N VAL A 55 -4.05 -17.99 -8.03
CA VAL A 55 -3.72 -16.96 -9.03
C VAL A 55 -3.77 -15.60 -8.38
N THR A 56 -3.16 -14.62 -9.02
CA THR A 56 -3.30 -13.22 -8.61
C THR A 56 -4.72 -12.71 -8.85
N THR A 57 -5.14 -11.71 -8.07
CA THR A 57 -6.38 -10.97 -8.32
C THR A 57 -6.20 -10.01 -9.49
N ASP A 58 -7.32 -9.50 -10.03
CA ASP A 58 -7.31 -8.54 -11.13
C ASP A 58 -6.80 -7.17 -10.66
N GLY A 59 -5.61 -6.80 -11.09
CA GLY A 59 -4.98 -5.53 -10.80
C GLY A 59 -3.79 -5.67 -9.84
N TYR A 60 -3.03 -4.59 -9.76
CA TYR A 60 -1.86 -4.49 -8.88
C TYR A 60 -1.54 -3.05 -8.53
N ASN A 61 -0.71 -2.86 -7.52
CA ASN A 61 -0.15 -1.56 -7.14
C ASN A 61 1.36 -1.71 -6.89
N TYR A 62 2.02 -0.59 -6.72
CA TYR A 62 3.45 -0.55 -6.41
C TYR A 62 3.66 -0.06 -4.99
N ILE A 63 4.66 -0.62 -4.33
CA ILE A 63 5.13 -0.20 -3.02
C ILE A 63 6.65 -0.05 -3.05
N ALA A 64 7.16 1.01 -2.44
CA ALA A 64 8.58 1.16 -2.20
C ALA A 64 8.94 0.45 -0.88
N LEU A 65 9.85 -0.50 -0.94
CA LEU A 65 10.30 -1.27 0.21
C LEU A 65 11.78 -1.60 0.06
N ASP A 66 12.59 -1.31 1.08
CA ASP A 66 14.03 -1.60 1.13
C ASP A 66 14.81 -0.99 -0.06
N ASP A 67 14.48 0.24 -0.45
CA ASP A 67 15.07 0.99 -1.58
C ASP A 67 14.81 0.40 -2.98
N ASP A 68 13.85 -0.53 -3.08
CA ASP A 68 13.41 -1.13 -4.35
C ASP A 68 11.91 -0.91 -4.60
N VAL A 69 11.49 -1.07 -5.84
CA VAL A 69 10.07 -1.07 -6.22
C VAL A 69 9.54 -2.50 -6.25
N TRP A 70 8.48 -2.73 -5.49
CA TRP A 70 7.78 -4.01 -5.39
C TRP A 70 6.39 -3.90 -5.99
N VAL A 71 5.98 -4.95 -6.71
CA VAL A 71 4.59 -5.13 -7.14
C VAL A 71 3.80 -5.80 -6.01
N TYR A 72 2.66 -5.23 -5.68
CA TYR A 72 1.68 -5.77 -4.76
C TYR A 72 0.44 -6.22 -5.51
N THR A 73 -0.06 -7.42 -5.25
CA THR A 73 -1.35 -7.91 -5.73
C THR A 73 -1.91 -8.94 -4.76
N GLY A 74 -3.24 -9.08 -4.73
CA GLY A 74 -3.92 -10.11 -3.96
C GLY A 74 -3.78 -11.48 -4.61
N ILE A 75 -4.07 -12.52 -3.84
CA ILE A 75 -4.07 -13.92 -4.26
C ILE A 75 -5.43 -14.54 -3.96
N THR A 76 -6.00 -15.19 -4.97
CA THR A 76 -7.26 -15.93 -4.87
C THR A 76 -7.11 -17.36 -5.35
N SER A 77 -8.05 -18.24 -5.01
CA SER A 77 -8.12 -19.58 -5.56
C SER A 77 -8.68 -19.54 -6.99
N VAL A 78 -8.25 -20.47 -7.84
CA VAL A 78 -8.77 -20.63 -9.22
C VAL A 78 -10.27 -21.05 -9.24
N GLY A 79 -10.83 -21.45 -8.10
CA GLY A 79 -12.23 -21.86 -7.95
C GLY A 79 -13.23 -20.72 -7.98
N GLN A 80 -14.50 -21.02 -7.64
CA GLN A 80 -15.60 -20.07 -7.70
C GLN A 80 -15.65 -19.06 -6.53
N ASP A 81 -14.89 -19.28 -5.48
CA ASP A 81 -14.86 -18.38 -4.33
C ASP A 81 -13.89 -17.22 -4.59
N LYS A 82 -14.44 -16.06 -4.87
CA LYS A 82 -13.70 -14.80 -5.05
C LYS A 82 -13.27 -14.17 -3.72
N SER A 83 -12.75 -14.96 -2.81
CA SER A 83 -12.18 -14.45 -1.57
C SER A 83 -10.65 -14.41 -1.67
N ASN A 84 -10.09 -13.34 -1.13
CA ASN A 84 -8.65 -13.20 -1.04
C ASN A 84 -8.10 -14.17 0.01
N VAL A 85 -7.12 -14.99 -0.36
CA VAL A 85 -6.46 -15.95 0.53
C VAL A 85 -5.09 -15.46 1.00
N GLY A 86 -4.61 -14.39 0.40
CA GLY A 86 -3.34 -13.77 0.73
C GLY A 86 -3.00 -12.62 -0.21
N PHE A 87 -1.80 -12.12 -0.07
CA PHE A 87 -1.21 -11.19 -1.03
C PHE A 87 0.26 -11.54 -1.28
N VAL A 88 0.78 -11.05 -2.38
CA VAL A 88 2.16 -11.24 -2.78
C VAL A 88 2.84 -9.90 -3.05
N LEU A 89 4.08 -9.79 -2.61
CA LEU A 89 5.01 -8.73 -2.98
C LEU A 89 6.09 -9.35 -3.87
N MET A 90 6.35 -8.72 -5.01
CA MET A 90 7.35 -9.17 -5.98
C MET A 90 8.31 -8.03 -6.30
N ASN A 91 9.58 -8.21 -5.98
CA ASN A 91 10.63 -7.22 -6.24
C ASN A 91 10.92 -7.13 -7.74
N GLN A 92 10.81 -5.93 -8.32
CA GLN A 92 11.01 -5.71 -9.76
C GLN A 92 12.49 -5.72 -10.18
N ARG A 93 13.43 -5.73 -9.24
CA ARG A 93 14.88 -5.85 -9.53
C ARG A 93 15.36 -7.29 -9.44
N THR A 94 14.98 -8.00 -8.36
CA THR A 94 15.59 -9.29 -7.99
C THR A 94 14.69 -10.48 -8.27
N MET A 95 13.40 -10.26 -8.59
CA MET A 95 12.32 -11.25 -8.65
C MET A 95 12.03 -11.91 -7.28
N GLU A 96 12.61 -11.42 -6.18
CA GLU A 96 12.26 -11.91 -4.85
C GLU A 96 10.74 -11.81 -4.66
N THR A 97 10.15 -12.89 -4.18
CA THR A 97 8.70 -13.00 -4.00
C THR A 97 8.39 -13.34 -2.56
N ARG A 98 7.54 -12.54 -1.91
CA ARG A 98 7.09 -12.73 -0.52
C ARG A 98 5.58 -12.91 -0.52
N TYR A 99 5.12 -14.09 -0.09
CA TYR A 99 3.70 -14.40 0.05
C TYR A 99 3.26 -14.30 1.51
N TYR A 100 2.13 -13.62 1.73
CA TYR A 100 1.55 -13.42 3.05
C TYR A 100 0.13 -13.96 3.06
N VAL A 101 -0.15 -14.89 3.97
CA VAL A 101 -1.48 -15.46 4.14
C VAL A 101 -2.36 -14.46 4.89
N ILE A 102 -3.45 -14.06 4.27
CA ILE A 102 -4.48 -13.24 4.89
C ILE A 102 -5.81 -13.50 4.19
N SER A 103 -6.86 -13.75 4.95
CA SER A 103 -8.19 -13.97 4.40
C SER A 103 -9.02 -12.71 4.48
N GLY A 104 -9.78 -12.42 3.45
CA GLY A 104 -10.65 -11.25 3.43
C GLY A 104 -11.31 -11.00 2.08
N ALA A 105 -11.85 -9.79 1.91
CA ALA A 105 -12.44 -9.38 0.66
C ALA A 105 -11.38 -9.22 -0.43
N GLU A 106 -11.75 -9.58 -1.65
CA GLU A 106 -11.01 -9.23 -2.86
C GLU A 106 -11.02 -7.70 -3.06
N GLU A 107 -9.96 -7.19 -3.67
CA GLU A 107 -9.75 -5.76 -3.90
C GLU A 107 -10.90 -5.09 -4.64
N ASN A 108 -11.47 -5.75 -5.67
CA ASN A 108 -12.62 -5.23 -6.42
C ASN A 108 -13.87 -5.07 -5.54
N SER A 109 -14.09 -5.97 -4.59
CA SER A 109 -15.19 -5.88 -3.62
C SER A 109 -14.97 -4.71 -2.67
N ALA A 110 -13.74 -4.51 -2.22
CA ALA A 110 -13.35 -3.37 -1.40
C ALA A 110 -13.52 -2.04 -2.13
N MET A 111 -13.05 -1.95 -3.38
CA MET A 111 -13.23 -0.78 -4.25
C MET A 111 -14.72 -0.45 -4.43
N SER A 112 -15.53 -1.44 -4.73
CA SER A 112 -16.99 -1.27 -4.88
C SER A 112 -17.65 -0.75 -3.61
N SER A 113 -17.22 -1.22 -2.45
CA SER A 113 -17.73 -0.76 -1.15
C SER A 113 -17.34 0.70 -0.89
N ALA A 114 -16.10 1.11 -1.21
CA ALA A 114 -15.66 2.49 -1.09
C ALA A 114 -16.41 3.42 -2.06
N GLU A 115 -16.55 3.02 -3.33
CA GLU A 115 -17.32 3.76 -4.34
C GLU A 115 -18.79 3.92 -3.94
N GLY A 116 -19.37 2.90 -3.33
CA GLY A 116 -20.74 2.94 -2.80
C GLY A 116 -20.96 4.05 -1.78
N LYS A 117 -19.98 4.32 -0.91
CA LYS A 117 -20.05 5.40 0.09
C LYS A 117 -20.08 6.80 -0.54
N VAL A 118 -19.43 6.97 -1.67
CA VAL A 118 -19.30 8.25 -2.39
C VAL A 118 -20.06 8.24 -3.72
N GLN A 119 -21.03 7.35 -3.87
CA GLN A 119 -21.78 7.17 -5.13
C GLN A 119 -22.39 8.47 -5.65
N HIS A 120 -22.88 9.33 -4.76
CA HIS A 120 -23.47 10.62 -5.10
C HIS A 120 -22.46 11.63 -5.70
N LEU A 121 -21.14 11.40 -5.50
CA LEU A 121 -20.06 12.21 -6.05
C LEU A 121 -19.50 11.62 -7.36
N GLY A 122 -19.81 10.36 -7.66
CA GLY A 122 -19.32 9.66 -8.86
C GLY A 122 -17.82 9.37 -8.85
N TYR A 123 -17.20 9.34 -7.66
CA TYR A 123 -15.78 9.05 -7.55
C TYR A 123 -15.47 7.56 -7.79
N LYS A 124 -14.27 7.30 -8.30
CA LYS A 124 -13.74 5.96 -8.58
C LYS A 124 -12.56 5.65 -7.68
N ALA A 125 -12.57 4.46 -7.09
CA ALA A 125 -11.49 3.97 -6.25
C ALA A 125 -10.28 3.56 -7.11
N THR A 126 -9.07 3.84 -6.60
CA THR A 126 -7.85 3.21 -7.10
C THR A 126 -7.73 1.79 -6.56
N PHE A 127 -6.92 0.95 -7.23
CA PHE A 127 -6.57 -0.35 -6.66
C PHE A 127 -6.01 -0.16 -5.24
N PRO A 128 -6.53 -0.89 -4.24
CA PRO A 128 -6.17 -0.68 -2.85
C PRO A 128 -4.75 -1.15 -2.53
N LEU A 129 -4.17 -0.55 -1.52
CA LEU A 129 -2.94 -1.00 -0.88
C LEU A 129 -3.31 -1.61 0.48
N LEU A 130 -2.82 -2.82 0.75
CA LEU A 130 -2.99 -3.44 2.06
C LEU A 130 -1.94 -2.89 3.03
N ILE A 131 -2.42 -2.27 4.09
CA ILE A 131 -1.59 -1.69 5.15
C ILE A 131 -2.04 -2.20 6.52
N ASN A 132 -1.25 -1.97 7.53
CA ASN A 132 -1.62 -2.25 8.92
C ASN A 132 -1.99 -0.94 9.63
N VAL A 133 -3.23 -0.84 10.11
CA VAL A 133 -3.69 0.29 10.91
C VAL A 133 -4.21 -0.22 12.26
N GLY A 134 -3.49 0.12 13.33
CA GLY A 134 -3.88 -0.32 14.68
C GLY A 134 -3.86 -1.84 14.89
N GLY A 135 -2.96 -2.57 14.22
CA GLY A 135 -2.89 -4.03 14.28
C GLY A 135 -3.89 -4.75 13.36
N GLN A 136 -4.69 -4.00 12.60
CA GLN A 136 -5.72 -4.52 11.71
C GLN A 136 -5.31 -4.44 10.24
N PRO A 137 -5.53 -5.52 9.46
CA PRO A 137 -5.29 -5.49 8.02
C PRO A 137 -6.33 -4.59 7.35
N THR A 138 -5.85 -3.57 6.67
CA THR A 138 -6.67 -2.47 6.16
C THR A 138 -6.36 -2.20 4.70
N TYR A 139 -7.38 -2.14 3.86
CA TYR A 139 -7.27 -1.59 2.53
C TYR A 139 -7.33 -0.06 2.57
N PHE A 140 -6.31 0.55 1.99
CA PHE A 140 -6.21 1.99 1.76
C PHE A 140 -6.27 2.29 0.27
N MET A 141 -7.09 3.25 -0.14
CA MET A 141 -7.24 3.65 -1.54
C MET A 141 -7.55 5.12 -1.69
N ALA A 142 -7.17 5.70 -2.82
CA ALA A 142 -7.58 7.04 -3.21
C ALA A 142 -8.89 6.98 -4.01
N LEU A 143 -9.73 8.00 -3.83
CA LEU A 143 -10.96 8.22 -4.58
C LEU A 143 -10.77 9.38 -5.55
N LYS A 144 -10.95 9.12 -6.84
CA LYS A 144 -10.70 10.06 -7.93
C LYS A 144 -12.00 10.49 -8.58
N ASP A 145 -12.07 11.76 -8.97
CA ASP A 145 -13.16 12.28 -9.80
C ASP A 145 -13.04 11.81 -11.27
N SER A 146 -13.99 12.22 -12.10
CA SER A 146 -14.02 11.91 -13.53
C SER A 146 -12.83 12.48 -14.33
N SER A 147 -12.11 13.45 -13.75
CA SER A 147 -10.89 14.03 -14.33
C SER A 147 -9.63 13.30 -13.89
N GLY A 148 -9.75 12.24 -13.07
CA GLY A 148 -8.64 11.47 -12.53
C GLY A 148 -7.92 12.13 -11.34
N LEU A 149 -8.46 13.24 -10.80
CA LEU A 149 -7.88 13.93 -9.65
C LEU A 149 -8.35 13.27 -8.34
N VAL A 150 -7.41 13.04 -7.42
CA VAL A 150 -7.73 12.56 -6.06
C VAL A 150 -8.53 13.63 -5.32
N LYS A 151 -9.68 13.23 -4.77
CA LYS A 151 -10.58 14.09 -4.02
C LYS A 151 -10.73 13.68 -2.56
N SER A 152 -10.64 12.40 -2.28
CA SER A 152 -10.71 11.85 -0.94
C SER A 152 -10.01 10.50 -0.87
N TYR A 153 -9.96 9.93 0.32
CA TYR A 153 -9.34 8.64 0.60
C TYR A 153 -10.34 7.74 1.29
N ALA A 154 -10.17 6.44 1.13
CA ALA A 154 -10.98 5.43 1.81
C ALA A 154 -10.08 4.43 2.55
N MET A 155 -10.52 4.03 3.72
CA MET A 155 -9.96 2.92 4.49
C MET A 155 -11.08 1.97 4.92
N LEU A 156 -10.80 0.66 4.85
CA LEU A 156 -11.74 -0.38 5.29
C LEU A 156 -10.97 -1.61 5.78
N ASN A 157 -11.56 -2.31 6.74
CA ASN A 157 -11.00 -3.57 7.21
C ASN A 157 -11.24 -4.67 6.18
N ILE A 158 -10.23 -5.49 5.90
CA ILE A 158 -10.28 -6.51 4.86
C ILE A 158 -11.37 -7.56 5.10
N GLU A 159 -11.65 -7.90 6.37
CA GLU A 159 -12.69 -8.88 6.73
C GLU A 159 -14.09 -8.25 6.76
N LYS A 160 -14.19 -6.99 7.23
CA LYS A 160 -15.44 -6.22 7.33
C LYS A 160 -15.49 -5.10 6.28
N TYR A 161 -15.25 -5.45 5.04
CA TYR A 161 -15.05 -4.53 3.92
C TYR A 161 -16.25 -3.62 3.58
N GLN A 162 -17.43 -3.89 4.15
CA GLN A 162 -18.60 -3.02 4.01
C GLN A 162 -18.55 -1.80 4.93
N THR A 163 -17.67 -1.85 5.95
CA THR A 163 -17.46 -0.77 6.93
C THR A 163 -16.34 0.12 6.43
N VAL A 164 -16.70 1.20 5.72
CA VAL A 164 -15.77 2.08 5.02
C VAL A 164 -15.71 3.44 5.68
N ALA A 165 -14.51 3.91 6.01
CA ALA A 165 -14.22 5.28 6.40
C ALA A 165 -13.75 6.09 5.20
N ILE A 166 -14.18 7.34 5.12
CA ILE A 166 -13.79 8.31 4.09
C ILE A 166 -13.19 9.53 4.79
N GLY A 167 -12.23 10.18 4.15
CA GLY A 167 -11.68 11.46 4.58
C GLY A 167 -11.08 12.23 3.42
N ASP A 168 -11.09 13.57 3.49
CA ASP A 168 -10.54 14.43 2.45
C ASP A 168 -9.02 14.51 2.49
N SER A 169 -8.43 14.06 3.59
CA SER A 169 -6.99 13.82 3.76
C SER A 169 -6.72 12.42 4.31
N VAL A 170 -5.48 11.94 4.17
CA VAL A 170 -5.06 10.65 4.71
C VAL A 170 -5.23 10.59 6.23
N ASN A 171 -4.84 11.67 6.93
CA ASN A 171 -4.94 11.76 8.38
C ASN A 171 -6.40 11.74 8.86
N GLU A 172 -7.28 12.45 8.17
CA GLU A 172 -8.70 12.45 8.47
C GLU A 172 -9.32 11.07 8.22
N CYS A 173 -9.00 10.47 7.08
CA CYS A 173 -9.48 9.13 6.75
C CYS A 173 -9.03 8.11 7.80
N GLU A 174 -7.77 8.14 8.23
CA GLU A 174 -7.26 7.26 9.28
C GLU A 174 -7.96 7.50 10.62
N LYS A 175 -8.16 8.76 11.01
CA LYS A 175 -8.90 9.10 12.23
C LYS A 175 -10.33 8.55 12.20
N ASN A 176 -11.04 8.78 11.10
CA ASN A 176 -12.40 8.29 10.90
C ASN A 176 -12.45 6.75 10.89
N TYR A 177 -11.43 6.12 10.31
CA TYR A 177 -11.33 4.66 10.28
C TYR A 177 -11.10 4.07 11.68
N ARG A 178 -10.20 4.66 12.48
CA ARG A 178 -9.95 4.22 13.86
C ARG A 178 -11.22 4.32 14.71
N GLN A 179 -11.95 5.43 14.60
CA GLN A 179 -13.23 5.59 15.29
C GLN A 179 -14.25 4.55 14.84
N LEU A 180 -14.35 4.33 13.53
CA LEU A 180 -15.25 3.35 12.94
C LEU A 180 -14.96 1.91 13.40
N MET A 181 -13.69 1.56 13.59
CA MET A 181 -13.29 0.25 14.11
C MET A 181 -13.73 0.04 15.56
N VAL A 182 -13.63 1.08 16.40
CA VAL A 182 -14.13 1.07 17.78
C VAL A 182 -15.65 0.92 17.78
N ASP A 183 -16.36 1.76 17.03
CA ASP A 183 -17.82 1.77 16.95
C ASP A 183 -18.39 0.44 16.43
N SER A 184 -17.62 -0.25 15.58
CA SER A 184 -17.96 -1.55 15.02
C SER A 184 -17.53 -2.74 15.89
N GLY A 185 -16.88 -2.50 17.01
CA GLY A 185 -16.37 -3.53 17.92
C GLY A 185 -15.29 -4.41 17.31
N ILE A 186 -14.53 -3.89 16.34
CA ILE A 186 -13.37 -4.59 15.73
C ILE A 186 -12.15 -4.46 16.63
N VAL A 187 -12.03 -3.33 17.30
CA VAL A 187 -10.91 -2.99 18.22
C VAL A 187 -11.50 -2.38 19.47
N ASP A 188 -10.92 -2.67 20.62
CA ASP A 188 -11.25 -1.98 21.87
C ASP A 188 -10.71 -0.54 21.84
N GLU A 189 -11.42 0.39 22.51
CA GLU A 189 -11.04 1.81 22.57
C GLU A 189 -9.59 2.03 23.05
N ALA A 190 -9.15 1.24 24.02
CA ALA A 190 -7.78 1.24 24.53
C ALA A 190 -6.71 0.81 23.49
N GLU A 191 -7.07 -0.08 22.55
CA GLU A 191 -6.19 -0.51 21.47
C GLU A 191 -6.16 0.49 20.29
N SER A 192 -7.27 1.21 20.06
CA SER A 192 -7.36 2.24 19.03
C SER A 192 -6.45 3.44 19.33
N GLU A 193 -6.28 3.79 20.60
CA GLU A 193 -5.34 4.83 21.05
C GLU A 193 -3.89 4.32 21.15
N MET A 194 -3.68 3.01 21.18
CA MET A 194 -2.34 2.43 21.32
C MET A 194 -1.56 2.48 20.03
N LYS A 195 -0.44 3.14 20.16
CA LYS A 195 0.79 3.16 19.35
C LYS A 195 0.96 4.34 18.39
N LYS A 196 0.76 5.54 18.89
CA LYS A 196 1.87 6.48 18.75
C LYS A 196 2.89 6.08 19.81
N GLU A 197 3.86 5.25 19.47
CA GLU A 197 5.05 5.11 20.32
C GLU A 197 5.71 6.49 20.39
N SER A 198 5.34 7.29 21.40
CA SER A 198 6.01 8.54 21.65
C SER A 198 7.39 8.18 22.21
N ARG A 199 8.40 8.21 21.37
CA ARG A 199 9.80 8.17 21.77
C ARG A 199 10.27 9.59 21.99
N GLN A 200 10.66 9.89 23.21
CA GLN A 200 11.39 11.13 23.46
C GLN A 200 12.80 10.99 22.91
N ILE A 201 13.14 11.80 21.91
CA ILE A 201 14.45 11.83 21.29
C ILE A 201 15.08 13.17 21.64
N THR A 202 16.27 13.13 22.18
CA THR A 202 17.06 14.34 22.49
C THR A 202 18.30 14.29 21.59
N GLY A 203 18.57 15.38 20.89
CA GLY A 203 19.71 15.46 19.99
C GLY A 203 19.96 16.89 19.55
N ARG A 204 21.11 17.13 18.92
CA ARG A 204 21.45 18.42 18.33
C ARG A 204 20.96 18.43 16.88
N ILE A 205 20.33 19.52 16.46
CA ILE A 205 19.86 19.68 15.08
C ILE A 205 21.07 19.88 14.15
N ASP A 206 21.21 19.00 13.17
CA ASP A 206 22.19 19.13 12.07
C ASP A 206 21.61 19.97 10.94
N LYS A 207 20.39 19.65 10.51
CA LYS A 207 19.68 20.35 9.42
C LYS A 207 18.21 20.53 9.77
N MET A 208 17.67 21.67 9.34
CA MET A 208 16.23 21.96 9.45
C MET A 208 15.76 22.65 8.18
N VAL A 209 14.64 22.18 7.62
CA VAL A 209 14.00 22.79 6.45
C VAL A 209 12.54 23.01 6.77
N GLN A 210 12.04 24.21 6.53
CA GLN A 210 10.61 24.50 6.61
C GLN A 210 9.96 24.24 5.25
N THR A 211 8.81 23.58 5.27
CA THR A 211 7.95 23.37 4.10
C THR A 211 6.48 23.59 4.46
N VAL A 212 5.63 23.69 3.46
CA VAL A 212 4.18 23.78 3.64
C VAL A 212 3.56 22.53 3.02
N LEU A 213 2.87 21.74 3.84
CA LEU A 213 2.11 20.57 3.42
C LEU A 213 0.64 20.80 3.77
N ASP A 214 -0.23 20.62 2.78
CA ASP A 214 -1.69 20.76 2.96
C ASP A 214 -2.12 22.08 3.63
N GLY A 215 -1.38 23.18 3.33
CA GLY A 215 -1.62 24.49 3.93
C GLY A 215 -1.05 24.69 5.34
N ASN A 216 -0.42 23.71 5.94
CA ASN A 216 0.22 23.76 7.25
C ASN A 216 1.75 23.83 7.11
N SER A 217 2.38 24.62 7.98
CA SER A 217 3.85 24.70 8.04
C SER A 217 4.41 23.50 8.81
N HIS A 218 5.39 22.86 8.25
CA HIS A 218 6.13 21.72 8.82
C HIS A 218 7.63 22.03 8.84
N PHE A 219 8.32 21.56 9.89
CA PHE A 219 9.77 21.51 9.92
C PHE A 219 10.23 20.06 9.73
N TYR A 220 11.08 19.84 8.73
CA TYR A 220 11.84 18.60 8.62
C TYR A 220 13.19 18.78 9.31
N ILE A 221 13.40 18.00 10.37
CA ILE A 221 14.57 18.11 11.25
C ILE A 221 15.41 16.85 11.12
N LEU A 222 16.70 17.03 10.85
CA LEU A 222 17.72 15.99 10.92
C LEU A 222 18.57 16.24 12.16
N LEU A 223 18.76 15.22 13.00
CA LEU A 223 19.61 15.29 14.19
C LEU A 223 21.01 14.76 13.88
N GLU A 224 22.03 15.35 14.52
CA GLU A 224 23.43 14.90 14.38
C GLU A 224 23.58 13.40 14.66
N GLY A 225 24.22 12.66 13.73
CA GLY A 225 24.47 11.23 13.86
C GLY A 225 23.26 10.32 13.62
N GLN A 226 22.14 10.88 13.15
CA GLN A 226 20.97 10.10 12.76
C GLN A 226 20.71 10.22 11.25
N SER A 227 20.18 9.14 10.66
CA SER A 227 19.77 9.11 9.24
C SER A 227 18.26 9.37 9.07
N ARG A 228 17.49 9.48 10.16
CA ARG A 228 16.05 9.72 10.13
C ARG A 228 15.75 11.21 10.13
N ILE A 229 14.82 11.61 9.27
CA ILE A 229 14.25 12.95 9.25
C ILE A 229 12.96 12.92 10.09
N PHE A 230 12.83 13.89 10.98
CA PHE A 230 11.64 14.08 11.82
C PHE A 230 10.76 15.14 11.19
N ASP A 231 9.49 14.82 10.97
CA ASP A 231 8.47 15.77 10.55
C ASP A 231 7.80 16.36 11.80
N VAL A 232 7.84 17.68 11.93
CA VAL A 232 7.32 18.42 13.07
C VAL A 232 6.32 19.46 12.58
N PRO A 233 5.00 19.17 12.69
CA PRO A 233 3.96 20.14 12.37
C PRO A 233 4.03 21.36 13.29
N LEU A 234 4.00 22.55 12.72
CA LEU A 234 4.05 23.80 13.49
C LEU A 234 2.77 24.01 14.34
N SER A 235 1.63 23.47 13.87
CA SER A 235 0.36 23.51 14.60
C SER A 235 0.46 22.92 16.01
N ASP A 236 1.27 21.86 16.16
CA ASP A 236 1.39 21.11 17.41
C ASP A 236 2.60 21.55 18.25
N ASN A 237 3.48 22.39 17.68
CA ASN A 237 4.78 22.72 18.24
C ASN A 237 5.14 24.21 18.04
N ALA A 238 4.26 25.12 18.43
CA ALA A 238 4.43 26.57 18.26
C ALA A 238 5.69 27.15 18.94
N ASP A 239 6.28 26.42 19.88
CA ASP A 239 7.47 26.85 20.63
C ASP A 239 8.79 26.66 19.85
N ILE A 240 8.78 25.96 18.71
CA ILE A 240 9.97 25.75 17.86
C ILE A 240 10.46 27.05 17.20
N VAL A 241 9.64 28.08 17.13
CA VAL A 241 9.92 29.36 16.45
C VAL A 241 10.45 30.43 17.42
N ARG A 242 10.70 30.09 18.66
CA ARG A 242 11.27 31.01 19.66
C ARG A 242 12.77 30.77 19.87
#